data_1ac544b9797a74c26eaaea7538f941a7
#
_entry.id   1ac544b9797a74c26eaaea7538f941a7
#
_cell.length_a   1.000
_cell.length_b   1.000
_cell.length_c   1.000
_cell.angle_alpha   90.00
_cell.angle_beta   90.00
_cell.angle_gamma   90.00
#
_symmetry.space_group_name_H-M   'P 1'
#
loop_
_entity.id
_entity.type
_entity.pdbx_description
1 polymer ?
#
loop_
_entity_poly.entity_id
_entity_poly.type
_entity_poly.pdbx_seq_one_letter_code
_entity_poly.pdbx_strand_id
1 'polypeptide(L)'
;MKYLHTYQHFALNTDNCIVDIKNVDYSNEQYFCPYCHNEMIAKRGNIRQWHFAHKADKCSYDKYLHSIAEIMIMNWFNQKEHIILSMDSYEKCDKYDNCVFYDKINCKRVKKVQFDLKTYYSKCIQEHRCRDFIADLYCENKTNPNLPIFIEVFVTHECSQEKKKSGIRIIE
;
A
#
# COMPACT_ATOMS: atom_id res chain seq x y z
N MET A 1 27.83 4.57 -9.97
CA MET A 1 26.40 4.34 -9.75
C MET A 1 25.66 4.67 -11.04
N LYS A 2 25.05 3.69 -11.72
CA LYS A 2 24.16 3.95 -12.84
C LYS A 2 22.91 4.63 -12.26
N TYR A 3 22.64 5.87 -12.66
CA TYR A 3 21.35 6.50 -12.40
C TYR A 3 20.28 5.67 -13.10
N LEU A 4 19.54 4.86 -12.34
CA LEU A 4 18.30 4.29 -12.81
C LEU A 4 17.39 5.50 -13.11
N HIS A 5 17.10 5.72 -14.39
CA HIS A 5 16.10 6.71 -14.78
C HIS A 5 14.75 6.25 -14.23
N THR A 6 14.31 6.90 -13.16
CA THR A 6 13.02 6.66 -12.54
C THR A 6 11.94 7.34 -13.38
N TYR A 7 11.18 6.55 -14.13
CA TYR A 7 10.08 7.05 -14.95
C TYR A 7 8.76 7.01 -14.17
N GLN A 8 8.02 8.10 -14.24
CA GLN A 8 6.68 8.20 -13.64
C GLN A 8 5.66 7.68 -14.66
N HIS A 9 5.07 6.51 -14.40
CA HIS A 9 4.14 5.86 -15.34
C HIS A 9 2.68 6.20 -15.10
N PHE A 10 2.36 6.77 -13.95
CA PHE A 10 1.00 7.08 -13.52
C PHE A 10 0.85 8.57 -13.25
N ALA A 11 -0.36 9.09 -13.50
CA ALA A 11 -0.76 10.45 -13.16
C ALA A 11 -2.24 10.44 -12.76
N LEU A 12 -2.74 11.55 -12.22
CA LEU A 12 -4.17 11.81 -12.06
C LEU A 12 -4.68 12.55 -13.29
N ASN A 13 -5.85 12.19 -13.77
CA ASN A 13 -6.60 13.00 -14.72
C ASN A 13 -7.42 14.10 -14.01
N THR A 14 -8.19 14.87 -14.75
CA THR A 14 -9.06 15.94 -14.22
C THR A 14 -10.15 15.44 -13.25
N ASP A 15 -10.51 14.16 -13.34
CA ASP A 15 -11.49 13.51 -12.44
C ASP A 15 -10.82 12.90 -11.20
N ASN A 16 -9.53 13.19 -10.96
CA ASN A 16 -8.70 12.59 -9.90
C ASN A 16 -8.60 11.06 -9.99
N CYS A 17 -8.78 10.49 -11.17
CA CYS A 17 -8.58 9.07 -11.41
C CYS A 17 -7.13 8.80 -11.83
N ILE A 18 -6.52 7.71 -11.32
CA ILE A 18 -5.20 7.26 -11.78
C ILE A 18 -5.29 6.77 -13.22
N VAL A 19 -4.39 7.27 -14.05
CA VAL A 19 -4.21 6.86 -15.45
C VAL A 19 -2.79 6.34 -15.66
N ASP A 20 -2.67 5.23 -16.40
CA ASP A 20 -1.38 4.71 -16.88
C ASP A 20 -1.02 5.39 -18.19
N ILE A 21 0.24 5.82 -18.35
CA ILE A 21 0.77 6.43 -19.58
C ILE A 21 0.50 5.61 -20.83
N LYS A 22 0.35 4.30 -20.71
CA LYS A 22 0.03 3.40 -21.83
C LYS A 22 -1.38 3.57 -22.36
N ASN A 23 -2.30 4.01 -21.49
CA ASN A 23 -3.74 4.13 -21.77
C ASN A 23 -4.16 5.58 -22.03
N VAL A 24 -3.22 6.51 -22.08
CA VAL A 24 -3.47 7.94 -22.31
C VAL A 24 -3.75 8.18 -23.79
N ASP A 25 -4.86 8.82 -24.10
CA ASP A 25 -5.18 9.31 -25.45
C ASP A 25 -4.43 10.61 -25.78
N TYR A 26 -4.32 10.93 -27.08
CA TYR A 26 -3.75 12.20 -27.57
C TYR A 26 -4.70 13.41 -27.43
N SER A 27 -5.79 13.26 -26.71
CA SER A 27 -6.70 14.34 -26.36
C SER A 27 -5.98 15.36 -25.47
N ASN A 28 -6.46 16.60 -25.47
CA ASN A 28 -5.95 17.71 -24.66
C ASN A 28 -6.23 17.51 -23.14
N GLU A 29 -6.09 16.31 -22.63
CA GLU A 29 -6.25 16.03 -21.22
C GLU A 29 -5.13 16.59 -20.39
N GLN A 30 -5.47 17.14 -19.24
CA GLN A 30 -4.51 17.60 -18.24
C GLN A 30 -4.23 16.45 -17.26
N TYR A 31 -2.97 16.32 -16.89
CA TYR A 31 -2.51 15.30 -15.94
C TYR A 31 -1.81 15.96 -14.77
N PHE A 32 -1.97 15.39 -13.58
CA PHE A 32 -1.45 15.93 -12.34
C PHE A 32 -0.67 14.88 -11.56
N CYS A 33 0.36 15.31 -10.84
CA CYS A 33 1.11 14.43 -9.96
C CYS A 33 0.26 14.02 -8.76
N PRO A 34 0.18 12.72 -8.42
CA PRO A 34 -0.61 12.26 -7.26
C PRO A 34 -0.12 12.84 -5.92
N TYR A 35 1.17 13.21 -5.84
CA TYR A 35 1.76 13.75 -4.62
C TYR A 35 1.70 15.27 -4.53
N CYS A 36 2.30 15.97 -5.50
CA CYS A 36 2.45 17.41 -5.43
C CYS A 36 1.36 18.18 -6.17
N HIS A 37 0.45 17.50 -6.85
CA HIS A 37 -0.66 18.03 -7.65
C HIS A 37 -0.25 18.99 -8.77
N ASN A 38 1.05 19.13 -9.05
CA ASN A 38 1.53 19.92 -10.18
C ASN A 38 1.25 19.22 -11.50
N GLU A 39 1.05 20.04 -12.53
CA GLU A 39 0.76 19.54 -13.88
C GLU A 39 1.91 18.70 -14.45
N MET A 40 1.55 17.60 -15.09
CA MET A 40 2.45 16.69 -15.75
C MET A 40 2.17 16.61 -17.25
N ILE A 41 3.21 16.36 -18.02
CA ILE A 41 3.14 16.18 -19.47
C ILE A 41 3.39 14.70 -19.80
N ALA A 42 2.52 14.11 -20.61
CA ALA A 42 2.73 12.76 -21.16
C ALA A 42 3.84 12.78 -22.23
N LYS A 43 4.95 12.13 -21.95
CA LYS A 43 6.10 11.96 -22.87
C LYS A 43 6.01 10.58 -23.52
N ARG A 44 5.59 10.53 -24.79
CA ARG A 44 5.34 9.30 -25.56
C ARG A 44 6.15 9.26 -26.87
N GLY A 45 7.43 9.62 -26.80
CA GLY A 45 8.33 9.58 -27.95
C GLY A 45 8.85 8.18 -28.24
N ASN A 46 9.49 8.03 -29.41
CA ASN A 46 10.00 6.74 -29.92
C ASN A 46 11.37 6.33 -29.34
N ILE A 47 12.06 7.23 -28.65
CA ILE A 47 13.45 7.01 -28.20
C ILE A 47 13.52 6.62 -26.73
N ARG A 48 12.65 7.19 -25.88
CA ARG A 48 12.63 6.95 -24.44
C ARG A 48 11.37 6.22 -24.04
N GLN A 49 11.44 5.48 -22.94
CA GLN A 49 10.27 4.87 -22.32
C GLN A 49 9.21 5.94 -22.05
N TRP A 50 7.96 5.63 -22.35
CA TRP A 50 6.85 6.53 -22.11
C TRP A 50 6.68 6.81 -20.63
N HIS A 51 6.50 8.07 -20.27
CA HIS A 51 6.38 8.53 -18.89
C HIS A 51 5.69 9.88 -18.79
N PHE A 52 5.18 10.18 -17.61
CA PHE A 52 4.79 11.53 -17.26
C PHE A 52 5.99 12.29 -16.72
N ALA A 53 6.07 13.58 -17.01
CA ALA A 53 7.11 14.48 -16.54
C ALA A 53 6.49 15.76 -16.00
N HIS A 54 6.97 16.28 -14.87
CA HIS A 54 6.55 17.58 -14.37
C HIS A 54 6.94 18.70 -15.33
N LYS A 55 6.09 19.72 -15.45
CA LYS A 55 6.38 20.91 -16.29
C LYS A 55 7.51 21.75 -15.69
N ALA A 56 7.55 21.96 -14.41
CA ALA A 56 8.43 22.95 -13.78
C ALA A 56 9.24 22.45 -12.59
N ASP A 57 8.71 21.70 -11.65
CA ASP A 57 9.34 21.49 -10.35
C ASP A 57 9.90 20.07 -10.13
N LYS A 58 10.92 19.99 -9.24
CA LYS A 58 11.45 18.73 -8.77
C LYS A 58 10.52 18.15 -7.70
N CYS A 59 9.81 17.10 -8.03
CA CYS A 59 9.03 16.31 -7.10
C CYS A 59 9.88 15.14 -6.57
N SER A 60 9.71 14.79 -5.30
CA SER A 60 10.33 13.58 -4.74
C SER A 60 9.70 12.35 -5.37
N TYR A 61 10.54 11.49 -5.97
CA TYR A 61 10.08 10.24 -6.58
C TYR A 61 9.53 9.27 -5.55
N ASP A 62 10.15 9.19 -4.36
CA ASP A 62 9.69 8.31 -3.29
C ASP A 62 8.30 8.71 -2.78
N LYS A 63 8.06 10.01 -2.61
CA LYS A 63 6.74 10.51 -2.23
C LYS A 63 5.69 10.30 -3.33
N TYR A 64 6.09 10.45 -4.60
CA TYR A 64 5.24 10.08 -5.72
C TYR A 64 4.86 8.60 -5.70
N LEU A 65 5.83 7.69 -5.49
CA LEU A 65 5.55 6.25 -5.39
C LEU A 65 4.62 5.92 -4.22
N HIS A 66 4.85 6.55 -3.07
CA HIS A 66 4.01 6.40 -1.89
C HIS A 66 2.56 6.77 -2.19
N SER A 67 2.32 7.97 -2.73
CA SER A 67 0.95 8.42 -3.07
C SER A 67 0.28 7.54 -4.13
N ILE A 68 1.01 7.07 -5.14
CA ILE A 68 0.48 6.10 -6.12
C ILE A 68 0.05 4.82 -5.43
N ALA A 69 0.90 4.26 -4.58
CA ALA A 69 0.60 3.01 -3.89
C ALA A 69 -0.65 3.15 -2.99
N GLU A 70 -0.75 4.24 -2.23
CA GLU A 70 -1.93 4.52 -1.41
C GLU A 70 -3.22 4.55 -2.23
N ILE A 71 -3.25 5.34 -3.31
CA ILE A 71 -4.46 5.47 -4.14
C ILE A 71 -4.81 4.13 -4.79
N MET A 72 -3.82 3.41 -5.30
CA MET A 72 -4.05 2.10 -5.95
C MET A 72 -4.57 1.06 -4.97
N ILE A 73 -3.98 0.97 -3.77
CA ILE A 73 -4.41 0.03 -2.72
C ILE A 73 -5.81 0.40 -2.24
N MET A 74 -6.07 1.69 -1.99
CA MET A 74 -7.38 2.17 -1.56
C MET A 74 -8.47 1.82 -2.59
N ASN A 75 -8.22 2.11 -3.87
CA ASN A 75 -9.16 1.81 -4.94
C ASN A 75 -9.38 0.31 -5.07
N TRP A 76 -8.29 -0.47 -5.07
CA TRP A 76 -8.35 -1.93 -5.11
C TRP A 76 -9.15 -2.49 -3.93
N PHE A 77 -8.86 -2.02 -2.70
CA PHE A 77 -9.58 -2.45 -1.50
C PHE A 77 -11.08 -2.14 -1.61
N ASN A 78 -11.44 -0.92 -2.01
CA ASN A 78 -12.84 -0.49 -2.05
C ASN A 78 -13.66 -1.17 -3.16
N GLN A 79 -13.01 -1.57 -4.26
CA GLN A 79 -13.68 -2.22 -5.41
C GLN A 79 -13.85 -3.72 -5.26
N LYS A 80 -12.98 -4.39 -4.47
CA LYS A 80 -13.02 -5.85 -4.32
C LYS A 80 -14.07 -6.30 -3.32
N GLU A 81 -14.77 -7.39 -3.65
CA GLU A 81 -15.72 -8.05 -2.74
C GLU A 81 -15.00 -8.91 -1.70
N HIS A 82 -13.87 -9.52 -2.08
CA HIS A 82 -13.07 -10.38 -1.23
C HIS A 82 -11.59 -9.99 -1.31
N ILE A 83 -10.92 -9.96 -0.15
CA ILE A 83 -9.48 -9.70 -0.03
C ILE A 83 -8.91 -10.72 0.94
N ILE A 84 -8.30 -11.78 0.40
CA ILE A 84 -7.76 -12.86 1.21
C ILE A 84 -6.33 -12.53 1.64
N LEU A 85 -6.15 -12.32 2.93
CA LEU A 85 -4.84 -12.23 3.57
C LEU A 85 -4.42 -13.62 4.03
N SER A 86 -3.26 -14.09 3.56
CA SER A 86 -2.65 -15.35 4.01
C SER A 86 -1.44 -15.04 4.86
N MET A 87 -1.39 -15.62 6.07
CA MET A 87 -0.27 -15.44 6.98
C MET A 87 0.10 -16.75 7.66
N ASP A 88 1.37 -16.84 8.05
CA ASP A 88 1.86 -17.98 8.81
C ASP A 88 1.48 -17.81 10.30
N SER A 89 0.82 -18.81 10.85
CA SER A 89 0.54 -18.93 12.27
C SER A 89 1.42 -20.03 12.87
N TYR A 90 1.97 -19.76 14.04
CA TYR A 90 2.83 -20.72 14.72
C TYR A 90 2.05 -21.38 15.85
N GLU A 91 1.84 -22.67 15.72
CA GLU A 91 1.20 -23.50 16.74
C GLU A 91 2.24 -24.38 17.43
N LYS A 92 1.99 -24.70 18.71
CA LYS A 92 2.76 -25.75 19.40
C LYS A 92 2.55 -27.08 18.68
N CYS A 93 3.60 -27.86 18.57
CA CYS A 93 3.50 -29.22 18.07
C CYS A 93 2.60 -30.07 19.01
N ASP A 94 1.74 -30.91 18.47
CA ASP A 94 0.84 -31.80 19.22
C ASP A 94 1.59 -32.74 20.20
N LYS A 95 2.89 -32.97 19.96
CA LYS A 95 3.78 -33.78 20.80
C LYS A 95 4.69 -32.94 21.69
N TYR A 96 4.43 -31.64 21.83
CA TYR A 96 5.29 -30.68 22.54
C TYR A 96 5.67 -31.16 23.96
N ASP A 97 4.70 -31.61 24.76
CA ASP A 97 4.91 -31.99 26.14
C ASP A 97 5.66 -33.34 26.32
N ASN A 98 5.72 -34.20 25.29
CA ASN A 98 6.36 -35.51 25.28
C ASN A 98 7.48 -35.63 24.25
N CYS A 99 7.96 -34.54 23.68
CA CYS A 99 8.96 -34.56 22.62
C CYS A 99 10.39 -34.55 23.22
N VAL A 100 11.13 -35.62 23.00
CA VAL A 100 12.56 -35.73 23.40
C VAL A 100 13.46 -34.68 22.71
N PHE A 101 13.01 -34.07 21.63
CA PHE A 101 13.77 -33.05 20.88
C PHE A 101 13.35 -31.62 21.19
N TYR A 102 12.38 -31.40 22.08
CA TYR A 102 11.83 -30.09 22.40
C TYR A 102 12.91 -29.05 22.71
N ASP A 103 13.84 -29.37 23.60
CA ASP A 103 14.90 -28.44 24.02
C ASP A 103 15.98 -28.20 22.95
N LYS A 104 16.01 -29.03 21.90
CA LYS A 104 17.03 -28.97 20.85
C LYS A 104 16.55 -28.33 19.55
N ILE A 105 15.26 -28.26 19.28
CA ILE A 105 14.71 -27.90 17.96
C ILE A 105 13.55 -26.93 18.11
N ASN A 106 13.45 -26.05 18.99
CA ASN A 106 12.39 -25.02 19.11
C ASN A 106 11.22 -25.23 18.09
N CYS A 107 10.55 -26.41 18.22
CA CYS A 107 9.70 -26.99 17.20
C CYS A 107 8.38 -26.21 17.10
N LYS A 108 8.27 -25.32 16.13
CA LYS A 108 7.04 -24.60 15.81
C LYS A 108 6.44 -25.20 14.55
N ARG A 109 5.19 -25.67 14.64
CA ARG A 109 4.43 -26.09 13.47
C ARG A 109 3.90 -24.82 12.78
N VAL A 110 4.29 -24.63 11.53
CA VAL A 110 3.76 -23.52 10.72
C VAL A 110 2.45 -23.97 10.07
N LYS A 111 1.39 -23.20 10.31
CA LYS A 111 0.09 -23.39 9.67
C LYS A 111 -0.27 -22.10 8.92
N LYS A 112 -0.62 -22.22 7.66
CA LYS A 112 -1.17 -21.08 6.91
C LYS A 112 -2.61 -20.82 7.33
N VAL A 113 -2.88 -19.61 7.78
CA VAL A 113 -4.23 -19.13 8.10
C VAL A 113 -4.63 -18.10 7.05
N GLN A 114 -5.88 -18.13 6.64
CA GLN A 114 -6.42 -17.19 5.68
C GLN A 114 -7.58 -16.43 6.31
N PHE A 115 -7.59 -15.12 6.02
CA PHE A 115 -8.65 -14.21 6.48
C PHE A 115 -9.14 -13.41 5.28
N ASP A 116 -10.44 -13.32 5.11
CA ASP A 116 -11.01 -12.36 4.18
C ASP A 116 -11.19 -11.02 4.92
N LEU A 117 -10.37 -10.05 4.56
CA LEU A 117 -10.41 -8.72 5.16
C LEU A 117 -11.77 -8.04 4.95
N LYS A 118 -12.45 -8.30 3.83
CA LYS A 118 -13.75 -7.72 3.52
C LYS A 118 -14.87 -8.25 4.41
N THR A 119 -14.69 -9.37 5.09
CA THR A 119 -15.61 -9.83 6.13
C THR A 119 -15.66 -8.84 7.30
N TYR A 120 -14.53 -8.25 7.67
CA TYR A 120 -14.38 -7.43 8.87
C TYR A 120 -14.32 -5.93 8.58
N TYR A 121 -13.84 -5.52 7.39
CA TYR A 121 -13.59 -4.13 7.05
C TYR A 121 -14.41 -3.71 5.84
N SER A 122 -15.08 -2.56 5.94
CA SER A 122 -16.01 -2.08 4.91
C SER A 122 -15.32 -1.20 3.89
N LYS A 123 -14.54 -0.23 4.36
CA LYS A 123 -14.00 0.88 3.58
C LYS A 123 -12.55 1.14 3.97
N CYS A 124 -11.78 1.53 2.96
CA CYS A 124 -10.41 2.02 3.11
C CYS A 124 -10.36 3.50 2.70
N ILE A 125 -9.71 4.34 3.50
CA ILE A 125 -9.54 5.78 3.26
C ILE A 125 -8.09 6.19 3.50
N GLN A 126 -7.59 7.21 2.77
CA GLN A 126 -6.23 7.72 2.89
C GLN A 126 -6.08 8.68 4.08
N GLU A 127 -4.84 8.79 4.59
CA GLU A 127 -4.36 9.81 5.53
C GLU A 127 -5.32 10.07 6.71
N HIS A 128 -5.86 9.00 7.28
CA HIS A 128 -6.83 9.14 8.36
C HIS A 128 -6.17 9.15 9.74
N ARG A 129 -6.50 10.18 10.53
CA ARG A 129 -6.06 10.25 11.92
C ARG A 129 -6.89 9.31 12.80
N CYS A 130 -6.22 8.40 13.48
CA CYS A 130 -6.80 7.53 14.49
C CYS A 130 -5.94 7.55 15.76
N ARG A 131 -6.49 7.99 16.89
CA ARG A 131 -5.74 8.27 18.13
C ARG A 131 -4.60 9.25 17.87
N ASP A 132 -3.37 8.89 18.23
CA ASP A 132 -2.17 9.73 18.06
C ASP A 132 -1.45 9.51 16.72
N PHE A 133 -1.98 8.64 15.85
CA PHE A 133 -1.33 8.25 14.61
C PHE A 133 -2.15 8.68 13.38
N ILE A 134 -1.43 8.93 12.29
CA ILE A 134 -2.01 9.07 10.95
C ILE A 134 -1.67 7.78 10.19
N ALA A 135 -2.67 7.07 9.71
CA ALA A 135 -2.50 5.91 8.86
C ALA A 135 -2.33 6.37 7.40
N ASP A 136 -1.43 5.74 6.64
CA ASP A 136 -1.39 5.94 5.19
C ASP A 136 -2.74 5.52 4.61
N LEU A 137 -3.20 4.35 5.01
CA LEU A 137 -4.54 3.84 4.70
C LEU A 137 -5.21 3.29 5.96
N TYR A 138 -6.40 3.78 6.23
CA TYR A 138 -7.25 3.37 7.35
C TYR A 138 -8.41 2.52 6.86
N CYS A 139 -8.51 1.29 7.33
CA CYS A 139 -9.63 0.41 7.01
C CYS A 139 -10.61 0.34 8.20
N GLU A 140 -11.83 0.77 7.95
CA GLU A 140 -12.90 0.84 8.94
C GLU A 140 -13.48 -0.53 9.24
N ASN A 141 -13.52 -0.90 10.53
CA ASN A 141 -14.11 -2.15 10.96
C ASN A 141 -15.65 -2.03 11.00
N LYS A 142 -16.34 -3.01 10.41
CA LYS A 142 -17.81 -3.01 10.23
C LYS A 142 -18.60 -3.02 11.53
N THR A 143 -18.05 -3.64 12.57
CA THR A 143 -18.78 -3.91 13.83
C THR A 143 -18.22 -3.14 15.01
N ASN A 144 -16.94 -2.78 14.98
CA ASN A 144 -16.27 -2.08 16.07
C ASN A 144 -15.31 -1.01 15.57
N PRO A 145 -15.69 0.28 15.60
CA PRO A 145 -14.84 1.39 15.14
C PRO A 145 -13.49 1.49 15.87
N ASN A 146 -13.39 0.91 17.08
CA ASN A 146 -12.16 0.93 17.88
C ASN A 146 -11.14 -0.14 17.45
N LEU A 147 -11.49 -0.98 16.46
CA LEU A 147 -10.65 -2.05 15.94
C LEU A 147 -10.33 -1.87 14.44
N PRO A 148 -9.80 -0.71 14.02
CA PRO A 148 -9.39 -0.52 12.65
C PRO A 148 -8.19 -1.41 12.30
N ILE A 149 -7.88 -1.46 10.99
CA ILE A 149 -6.59 -1.93 10.51
C ILE A 149 -5.93 -0.80 9.72
N PHE A 150 -4.64 -0.59 9.93
CA PHE A 150 -3.84 0.31 9.12
C PHE A 150 -3.13 -0.49 8.05
N ILE A 151 -3.07 0.06 6.84
CA ILE A 151 -2.17 -0.42 5.79
C ILE A 151 -1.14 0.68 5.59
N GLU A 152 0.12 0.38 5.88
CA GLU A 152 1.23 1.32 5.78
C GLU A 152 2.05 1.00 4.54
N VAL A 153 2.38 2.00 3.77
CA VAL A 153 3.11 1.85 2.50
C VAL A 153 4.61 2.03 2.72
N PHE A 154 5.35 0.93 2.64
CA PHE A 154 6.80 0.96 2.74
C PHE A 154 7.44 1.31 1.37
N VAL A 155 8.07 2.47 1.29
CA VAL A 155 8.91 2.88 0.13
C VAL A 155 10.36 3.04 0.56
N THR A 156 10.63 3.92 1.54
CA THR A 156 11.98 4.22 2.04
C THR A 156 12.10 4.12 3.55
N HIS A 157 11.00 4.24 4.26
CA HIS A 157 10.96 4.23 5.73
C HIS A 157 9.92 3.24 6.21
N GLU A 158 10.30 2.42 7.18
CA GLU A 158 9.37 1.54 7.89
C GLU A 158 8.42 2.33 8.78
N CYS A 159 7.27 1.72 9.05
CA CYS A 159 6.34 2.19 10.08
C CYS A 159 7.07 2.36 11.43
N SER A 160 6.80 3.45 12.15
CA SER A 160 7.49 3.77 13.40
C SER A 160 7.27 2.69 14.48
N GLN A 161 8.27 2.49 15.34
CA GLN A 161 8.18 1.52 16.44
C GLN A 161 7.05 1.85 17.44
N GLU A 162 6.75 3.13 17.64
CA GLU A 162 5.64 3.58 18.48
C GLU A 162 4.30 3.14 17.89
N LYS A 163 4.13 3.32 16.58
CA LYS A 163 2.92 2.87 15.86
C LYS A 163 2.80 1.35 15.90
N LYS A 164 3.90 0.61 15.66
CA LYS A 164 3.93 -0.88 15.75
C LYS A 164 3.57 -1.40 17.16
N LYS A 165 3.90 -0.64 18.23
CA LYS A 165 3.58 -0.99 19.62
C LYS A 165 2.24 -0.45 20.12
N SER A 166 1.49 0.28 19.31
CA SER A 166 0.22 0.93 19.70
C SER A 166 -0.94 -0.02 19.98
N GLY A 167 -0.81 -1.31 19.63
CA GLY A 167 -1.89 -2.29 19.67
C GLY A 167 -2.88 -2.19 18.49
N ILE A 168 -2.68 -1.24 17.58
CA ILE A 168 -3.43 -1.18 16.32
C ILE A 168 -2.92 -2.29 15.40
N ARG A 169 -3.81 -2.94 14.66
CA ARG A 169 -3.43 -3.92 13.64
C ARG A 169 -2.84 -3.20 12.44
N ILE A 170 -1.65 -3.61 12.00
CA ILE A 170 -0.92 -2.97 10.89
C ILE A 170 -0.56 -4.04 9.87
N ILE A 171 -0.76 -3.72 8.60
CA ILE A 171 -0.20 -4.40 7.43
C ILE A 171 0.80 -3.43 6.81
N GLU A 172 2.06 -3.86 6.58
CA GLU A 172 3.12 -3.07 5.96
C GLU A 172 3.62 -3.78 4.71
#